data_2c612eb1fe01f6a371b0b2155aa35c60
#
_entry.id   2c612eb1fe01f6a371b0b2155aa35c60
#
_cell.length_a   1.000
_cell.length_b   1.000
_cell.length_c   1.000
_cell.angle_alpha   90.00
_cell.angle_beta   90.00
_cell.angle_gamma   90.00
#
_symmetry.space_group_name_H-M   'P 1'
#
loop_
_entity.id
_entity.type
_entity.pdbx_description
1 polymer ?
#
loop_
_entity_poly.entity_id
_entity_poly.type
_entity_poly.pdbx_seq_one_letter_code
_entity_poly.pdbx_strand_id
1 'polypeptide(L)'
;MNIQESDVLKTLHSEPFINQRILAESSGHSLGVVNRSVKYLEQEGYLDSKMQLTKKAEEYIDKATPKQAVILAAGFGMRMVPINLESPKAFLKVRGEYLIERLIRQLHDVDIDKIYVVVGFMKEQFEYLIDEFGVELVVNPEYASKNNLHSLKRTTDHLTNAYIVPLSLIHISEPTRPAA
;
A
#
# COMPACT_ATOMS: atom_id res chain seq x y z
N MET A 1 -9.52 5.26 19.18
CA MET A 1 -9.85 4.04 18.40
C MET A 1 -8.61 3.18 18.32
N ASN A 2 -8.68 1.91 18.68
CA ASN A 2 -7.59 0.93 18.57
C ASN A 2 -7.59 0.25 17.18
N ILE A 3 -6.59 -0.61 16.91
CA ILE A 3 -6.45 -1.29 15.61
C ILE A 3 -7.67 -2.15 15.29
N GLN A 4 -8.18 -2.93 16.25
CA GLN A 4 -9.33 -3.82 16.07
C GLN A 4 -10.61 -3.04 15.72
N GLU A 5 -10.85 -1.93 16.39
CA GLU A 5 -11.98 -1.02 16.14
C GLU A 5 -11.86 -0.37 14.75
N SER A 6 -10.65 0.02 14.35
CA SER A 6 -10.37 0.56 13.03
C SER A 6 -10.59 -0.48 11.92
N ASP A 7 -10.15 -1.73 12.13
CA ASP A 7 -10.34 -2.81 11.16
C ASP A 7 -11.82 -3.14 10.97
N VAL A 8 -12.58 -3.23 12.06
CA VAL A 8 -14.04 -3.47 12.02
C VAL A 8 -14.74 -2.32 11.29
N LEU A 9 -14.34 -1.06 11.54
CA LEU A 9 -14.92 0.10 10.87
C LEU A 9 -14.62 0.10 9.36
N LYS A 10 -13.39 -0.22 8.97
CA LYS A 10 -12.99 -0.33 7.56
C LYS A 10 -13.72 -1.47 6.84
N THR A 11 -13.91 -2.60 7.51
CA THR A 11 -14.68 -3.72 6.95
C THR A 11 -16.13 -3.32 6.70
N LEU A 12 -16.76 -2.60 7.64
CA LEU A 12 -18.11 -2.07 7.47
C LEU A 12 -18.21 -1.02 6.35
N HIS A 13 -17.13 -0.33 6.04
CA HIS A 13 -17.09 0.60 4.91
C HIS A 13 -16.99 -0.14 3.55
N SER A 14 -16.24 -1.24 3.50
CA SER A 14 -16.02 -2.01 2.28
C SER A 14 -17.16 -2.98 1.94
N GLU A 15 -17.87 -3.48 2.95
CA GLU A 15 -18.89 -4.50 2.81
C GLU A 15 -20.15 -4.11 3.59
N PRO A 16 -21.36 -4.33 3.03
CA PRO A 16 -22.60 -4.03 3.74
C PRO A 16 -22.72 -4.92 4.99
N PHE A 17 -23.18 -4.31 6.09
CA PHE A 17 -23.46 -5.05 7.32
C PHE A 17 -24.59 -6.05 7.11
N ILE A 18 -24.31 -7.33 7.31
CA ILE A 18 -25.31 -8.41 7.29
C ILE A 18 -25.58 -8.87 8.72
N ASN A 19 -24.58 -9.35 9.42
CA ASN A 19 -24.61 -9.69 10.83
C ASN A 19 -23.20 -9.72 11.42
N GLN A 20 -23.11 -9.74 12.76
CA GLN A 20 -21.82 -9.70 13.46
C GLN A 20 -20.91 -10.92 13.22
N ARG A 21 -21.49 -12.07 12.86
CA ARG A 21 -20.71 -13.29 12.57
C ARG A 21 -19.99 -13.16 11.23
N ILE A 22 -20.68 -12.68 10.19
CA ILE A 22 -20.07 -12.39 8.89
C ILE A 22 -19.03 -11.27 9.03
N LEU A 23 -19.33 -10.22 9.78
CA LEU A 23 -18.37 -9.14 10.06
C LEU A 23 -17.13 -9.66 10.78
N ALA A 24 -17.24 -10.65 11.66
CA ALA A 24 -16.12 -11.29 12.33
C ALA A 24 -15.24 -12.08 11.33
N GLU A 25 -15.86 -12.81 10.41
CA GLU A 25 -15.15 -13.53 9.34
C GLU A 25 -14.43 -12.58 8.39
N SER A 26 -15.11 -11.54 7.91
CA SER A 26 -14.53 -10.55 6.97
C SER A 26 -13.42 -9.71 7.62
N SER A 27 -13.57 -9.30 8.87
CA SER A 27 -12.56 -8.51 9.58
C SER A 27 -11.38 -9.33 10.13
N GLY A 28 -11.48 -10.66 10.10
CA GLY A 28 -10.46 -11.56 10.66
C GLY A 28 -10.37 -11.53 12.19
N HIS A 29 -11.40 -11.03 12.89
CA HIS A 29 -11.47 -10.94 14.34
C HIS A 29 -12.48 -11.93 14.95
N SER A 30 -12.30 -12.24 16.23
CA SER A 30 -13.29 -13.05 16.94
C SER A 30 -14.62 -12.30 17.16
N LEU A 31 -15.72 -13.02 17.24
CA LEU A 31 -17.03 -12.44 17.48
C LEU A 31 -17.08 -11.54 18.74
N GLY A 32 -16.36 -11.91 19.80
CA GLY A 32 -16.25 -11.13 21.02
C GLY A 32 -15.52 -9.78 20.82
N VAL A 33 -14.49 -9.76 19.94
CA VAL A 33 -13.80 -8.52 19.54
C VAL A 33 -14.76 -7.64 18.75
N VAL A 34 -15.40 -8.22 17.74
CA VAL A 34 -16.36 -7.48 16.89
C VAL A 34 -17.48 -6.85 17.72
N ASN A 35 -18.08 -7.61 18.64
CA ASN A 35 -19.14 -7.09 19.51
C ASN A 35 -18.68 -5.88 20.36
N ARG A 36 -17.47 -5.95 20.91
CA ARG A 36 -16.90 -4.82 21.67
C ARG A 36 -16.59 -3.62 20.77
N SER A 37 -16.01 -3.88 19.61
CA SER A 37 -15.68 -2.83 18.64
C SER A 37 -16.92 -2.12 18.12
N VAL A 38 -17.96 -2.86 17.73
CA VAL A 38 -19.23 -2.29 17.29
C VAL A 38 -19.85 -1.41 18.38
N LYS A 39 -19.92 -1.91 19.62
CA LYS A 39 -20.46 -1.14 20.75
C LYS A 39 -19.67 0.15 21.00
N TYR A 40 -18.34 0.10 20.91
CA TYR A 40 -17.50 1.28 20.99
C TYR A 40 -17.77 2.26 19.85
N LEU A 41 -17.84 1.77 18.60
CA LEU A 41 -18.09 2.59 17.42
C LEU A 41 -19.45 3.29 17.45
N GLU A 42 -20.49 2.63 17.98
CA GLU A 42 -21.80 3.25 18.22
C GLU A 42 -21.73 4.32 19.31
N GLN A 43 -21.11 4.02 20.45
CA GLN A 43 -20.97 4.96 21.57
C GLN A 43 -20.19 6.22 21.18
N GLU A 44 -19.16 6.06 20.38
CA GLU A 44 -18.33 7.16 19.89
C GLU A 44 -18.94 7.87 18.67
N GLY A 45 -20.09 7.42 18.17
CA GLY A 45 -20.80 8.04 17.06
C GLY A 45 -20.16 7.83 15.68
N TYR A 46 -19.41 6.76 15.49
CA TYR A 46 -18.94 6.30 14.17
C TYR A 46 -20.01 5.47 13.46
N LEU A 47 -20.88 4.80 14.20
CA LEU A 47 -22.02 4.06 13.68
C LEU A 47 -23.32 4.65 14.26
N ASP A 48 -24.37 4.61 13.47
CA ASP A 48 -25.71 4.93 13.94
C ASP A 48 -26.42 3.68 14.52
N SER A 49 -27.64 3.86 15.04
CA SER A 49 -28.46 2.78 15.61
C SER A 49 -28.87 1.69 14.60
N LYS A 50 -28.67 1.92 13.31
CA LYS A 50 -28.92 0.97 12.21
C LYS A 50 -27.64 0.34 11.67
N MET A 51 -26.51 0.49 12.35
CA MET A 51 -25.20 0.01 11.93
C MET A 51 -24.68 0.66 10.64
N GLN A 52 -25.15 1.85 10.31
CA GLN A 52 -24.67 2.62 9.17
C GLN A 52 -23.54 3.56 9.60
N LEU A 53 -22.61 3.77 8.70
CA LEU A 53 -21.50 4.70 8.89
C LEU A 53 -22.03 6.13 9.00
N THR A 54 -21.55 6.86 9.99
CA THR A 54 -21.81 8.28 10.12
C THR A 54 -20.79 9.10 9.33
N LYS A 55 -21.05 10.37 9.10
CA LYS A 55 -20.10 11.31 8.50
C LYS A 55 -18.76 11.33 9.24
N LYS A 56 -18.77 11.19 10.58
CA LYS A 56 -17.56 11.09 11.40
C LYS A 56 -16.73 9.85 11.04
N ALA A 57 -17.37 8.73 10.73
CA ALA A 57 -16.70 7.50 10.29
C ALA A 57 -16.05 7.68 8.92
N GLU A 58 -16.78 8.25 7.97
CA GLU A 58 -16.28 8.53 6.62
C GLU A 58 -15.04 9.44 6.66
N GLU A 59 -15.10 10.55 7.41
CA GLU A 59 -13.98 11.45 7.59
C GLU A 59 -12.76 10.77 8.24
N TYR A 60 -12.98 9.87 9.19
CA TYR A 60 -11.91 9.09 9.82
C TYR A 60 -11.26 8.14 8.82
N ILE A 61 -12.07 7.38 8.07
CA ILE A 61 -11.60 6.43 7.07
C ILE A 61 -10.80 7.15 5.98
N ASP A 62 -11.32 8.27 5.47
CA ASP A 62 -10.65 9.08 4.46
C ASP A 62 -9.26 9.57 4.91
N LYS A 63 -9.17 10.04 6.16
CA LYS A 63 -7.88 10.44 6.76
C LYS A 63 -6.94 9.28 7.04
N ALA A 64 -7.48 8.11 7.38
CA ALA A 64 -6.69 6.92 7.72
C ALA A 64 -6.24 6.14 6.48
N THR A 65 -6.88 6.34 5.32
CA THR A 65 -6.53 5.67 4.06
C THR A 65 -5.38 6.40 3.39
N PRO A 66 -4.24 5.75 3.13
CA PRO A 66 -3.15 6.37 2.38
C PRO A 66 -3.59 6.70 0.95
N LYS A 67 -3.29 7.93 0.50
CA LYS A 67 -3.55 8.40 -0.88
C LYS A 67 -2.27 8.56 -1.70
N GLN A 68 -1.16 8.15 -1.13
CA GLN A 68 0.16 8.28 -1.73
C GLN A 68 0.93 6.97 -1.57
N ALA A 69 1.88 6.71 -2.46
CA ALA A 69 2.81 5.61 -2.33
C ALA A 69 4.25 6.04 -2.62
N VAL A 70 5.20 5.37 -1.98
CA VAL A 70 6.63 5.48 -2.26
C VAL A 70 7.14 4.11 -2.67
N ILE A 71 7.62 4.00 -3.88
CA ILE A 71 8.27 2.80 -4.40
C ILE A 71 9.78 2.97 -4.24
N LEU A 72 10.42 2.09 -3.46
CA LEU A 72 11.87 2.11 -3.26
C LEU A 72 12.56 1.25 -4.34
N ALA A 73 13.02 1.89 -5.41
CA ALA A 73 13.64 1.27 -6.56
C ALA A 73 15.15 1.63 -6.72
N ALA A 74 15.74 2.33 -5.76
CA ALA A 74 17.12 2.81 -5.83
C ALA A 74 18.19 1.73 -5.68
N GLY A 75 17.83 0.51 -5.22
CA GLY A 75 18.79 -0.54 -4.90
C GLY A 75 19.49 -1.14 -6.13
N PHE A 76 20.80 -1.37 -6.01
CA PHE A 76 21.64 -2.00 -7.05
C PHE A 76 21.30 -3.48 -7.30
N GLY A 77 20.56 -4.14 -6.39
CA GLY A 77 20.18 -5.54 -6.57
C GLY A 77 21.33 -6.53 -6.56
N MET A 78 22.39 -6.30 -5.79
CA MET A 78 23.63 -7.11 -5.71
C MET A 78 23.43 -8.63 -5.68
N ARG A 79 22.30 -9.10 -5.14
CA ARG A 79 21.98 -10.53 -5.05
C ARG A 79 21.58 -11.17 -6.39
N MET A 80 21.44 -10.39 -7.44
CA MET A 80 20.98 -10.85 -8.76
C MET A 80 22.06 -10.71 -9.86
N VAL A 81 23.30 -10.43 -9.47
CA VAL A 81 24.43 -10.46 -10.40
C VAL A 81 24.58 -11.89 -10.96
N PRO A 82 24.72 -12.08 -12.30
CA PRO A 82 24.98 -11.08 -13.34
C PRO A 82 23.75 -10.43 -14.00
N ILE A 83 22.55 -10.85 -13.68
CA ILE A 83 21.31 -10.41 -14.37
C ILE A 83 21.10 -8.89 -14.31
N ASN A 84 21.54 -8.24 -13.22
CA ASN A 84 21.32 -6.80 -13.02
C ASN A 84 22.39 -5.88 -13.62
N LEU A 85 23.39 -6.42 -14.30
CA LEU A 85 24.47 -5.58 -14.88
C LEU A 85 23.96 -4.70 -16.03
N GLU A 86 22.90 -5.13 -16.70
CA GLU A 86 22.34 -4.44 -17.88
C GLU A 86 21.06 -3.66 -17.58
N SER A 87 20.35 -4.00 -16.48
CA SER A 87 19.07 -3.38 -16.17
C SER A 87 18.75 -3.44 -14.67
N PRO A 88 18.16 -2.38 -14.08
CA PRO A 88 17.66 -2.40 -12.71
C PRO A 88 16.64 -3.52 -12.49
N LYS A 89 16.57 -4.05 -11.27
CA LYS A 89 15.57 -5.07 -10.88
C LYS A 89 14.13 -4.67 -11.21
N ALA A 90 13.84 -3.37 -11.20
CA ALA A 90 12.53 -2.81 -11.53
C ALA A 90 12.04 -3.23 -12.92
N PHE A 91 12.95 -3.44 -13.85
CA PHE A 91 12.68 -3.82 -15.25
C PHE A 91 12.75 -5.32 -15.52
N LEU A 92 12.78 -6.15 -14.49
CA LEU A 92 12.56 -7.57 -14.68
C LEU A 92 11.13 -7.81 -15.17
N LYS A 93 11.03 -8.63 -16.24
CA LYS A 93 9.72 -9.00 -16.78
C LYS A 93 9.15 -10.20 -16.04
N VAL A 94 7.94 -10.06 -15.57
CA VAL A 94 7.15 -11.16 -15.01
C VAL A 94 5.86 -11.25 -15.82
N ARG A 95 5.64 -12.40 -16.48
CA ARG A 95 4.49 -12.62 -17.39
C ARG A 95 4.42 -11.57 -18.51
N GLY A 96 5.57 -11.09 -19.00
CA GLY A 96 5.66 -10.13 -20.11
C GLY A 96 5.59 -8.66 -19.73
N GLU A 97 5.40 -8.34 -18.46
CA GLU A 97 5.24 -7.00 -17.91
C GLU A 97 6.39 -6.63 -16.97
N TYR A 98 6.84 -5.37 -16.97
CA TYR A 98 7.86 -4.92 -16.02
C TYR A 98 7.28 -4.86 -14.59
N LEU A 99 8.09 -5.29 -13.61
CA LEU A 99 7.67 -5.29 -12.19
C LEU A 99 7.21 -3.92 -11.72
N ILE A 100 7.93 -2.88 -12.10
CA ILE A 100 7.62 -1.51 -11.70
C ILE A 100 6.28 -1.03 -12.27
N GLU A 101 6.03 -1.29 -13.55
CA GLU A 101 4.76 -0.91 -14.20
C GLU A 101 3.57 -1.63 -13.59
N ARG A 102 3.71 -2.94 -13.37
CA ARG A 102 2.67 -3.75 -12.73
C ARG A 102 2.33 -3.20 -11.34
N LEU A 103 3.36 -2.84 -10.55
CA LEU A 103 3.14 -2.27 -9.22
C LEU A 103 2.43 -0.93 -9.29
N ILE A 104 2.83 -0.05 -10.21
CA ILE A 104 2.19 1.26 -10.39
C ILE A 104 0.71 1.09 -10.76
N ARG A 105 0.39 0.19 -11.71
CA ARG A 105 -1.00 -0.10 -12.08
C ARG A 105 -1.81 -0.62 -10.89
N GLN A 106 -1.26 -1.55 -10.10
CA GLN A 106 -1.92 -2.05 -8.90
C GLN A 106 -2.17 -0.96 -7.85
N LEU A 107 -1.32 0.06 -7.76
CA LEU A 107 -1.54 1.21 -6.90
C LEU A 107 -2.64 2.12 -7.45
N HIS A 108 -2.69 2.35 -8.76
CA HIS A 108 -3.77 3.10 -9.41
C HIS A 108 -5.13 2.37 -9.27
N ASP A 109 -5.15 1.04 -9.37
CA ASP A 109 -6.37 0.22 -9.20
C ASP A 109 -7.00 0.34 -7.79
N VAL A 110 -6.24 0.84 -6.82
CA VAL A 110 -6.71 1.12 -5.44
C VAL A 110 -6.74 2.61 -5.12
N ASP A 111 -6.93 3.46 -6.13
CA ASP A 111 -7.05 4.92 -6.03
C ASP A 111 -5.84 5.62 -5.40
N ILE A 112 -4.64 5.09 -5.62
CA ILE A 112 -3.38 5.73 -5.27
C ILE A 112 -2.77 6.39 -6.50
N ASP A 113 -3.10 7.66 -6.73
CA ASP A 113 -2.63 8.39 -7.91
C ASP A 113 -1.27 9.07 -7.67
N LYS A 114 -0.97 9.46 -6.44
CA LYS A 114 0.28 10.14 -6.11
C LYS A 114 1.37 9.15 -5.74
N ILE A 115 2.23 8.83 -6.71
CA ILE A 115 3.26 7.81 -6.57
C ILE A 115 4.65 8.43 -6.73
N TYR A 116 5.50 8.25 -5.72
CA TYR A 116 6.91 8.61 -5.77
C TYR A 116 7.74 7.37 -6.03
N VAL A 117 8.64 7.41 -7.01
CA VAL A 117 9.59 6.33 -7.29
C VAL A 117 10.98 6.81 -6.92
N VAL A 118 11.55 6.23 -5.88
CA VAL A 118 12.93 6.54 -5.47
C VAL A 118 13.88 5.71 -6.31
N VAL A 119 14.67 6.41 -7.12
CA VAL A 119 15.61 5.82 -8.09
C VAL A 119 17.06 6.15 -7.74
N GLY A 120 17.97 5.36 -8.23
CA GLY A 120 19.42 5.58 -8.03
C GLY A 120 20.21 5.05 -9.22
N PHE A 121 20.45 3.74 -9.23
CA PHE A 121 21.15 3.07 -10.32
C PHE A 121 20.36 3.14 -11.63
N MET A 122 21.00 3.60 -12.70
CA MET A 122 20.37 3.75 -14.05
C MET A 122 19.06 4.53 -14.03
N LYS A 123 19.01 5.65 -13.28
CA LYS A 123 17.80 6.47 -13.09
C LYS A 123 17.15 6.90 -14.41
N GLU A 124 17.93 7.06 -15.46
CA GLU A 124 17.49 7.48 -16.80
C GLU A 124 16.49 6.48 -17.41
N GLN A 125 16.59 5.20 -17.05
CA GLN A 125 15.66 4.18 -17.52
C GLN A 125 14.25 4.30 -16.92
N PHE A 126 14.08 5.10 -15.85
CA PHE A 126 12.80 5.32 -15.19
C PHE A 126 12.05 6.56 -15.70
N GLU A 127 12.67 7.42 -16.50
CA GLU A 127 12.12 8.71 -16.91
C GLU A 127 10.78 8.57 -17.65
N TYR A 128 10.61 7.53 -18.48
CA TYR A 128 9.37 7.27 -19.20
C TYR A 128 8.15 7.04 -18.28
N LEU A 129 8.39 6.61 -17.04
CA LEU A 129 7.30 6.39 -16.07
C LEU A 129 6.60 7.69 -15.68
N ILE A 130 7.26 8.84 -15.81
CA ILE A 130 6.66 10.15 -15.56
C ILE A 130 5.55 10.38 -16.58
N ASP A 131 5.85 10.20 -17.87
CA ASP A 131 4.92 10.48 -18.95
C ASP A 131 3.83 9.43 -19.07
N GLU A 132 4.17 8.15 -18.86
CA GLU A 132 3.21 7.04 -19.05
C GLU A 132 2.31 6.79 -17.84
N PHE A 133 2.80 7.04 -16.63
CA PHE A 133 2.09 6.70 -15.39
C PHE A 133 1.88 7.86 -14.43
N GLY A 134 2.37 9.05 -14.74
CA GLY A 134 2.20 10.23 -13.89
C GLY A 134 2.93 10.18 -12.56
N VAL A 135 3.98 9.38 -12.45
CA VAL A 135 4.77 9.26 -11.21
C VAL A 135 5.78 10.38 -11.05
N GLU A 136 6.21 10.64 -9.81
CA GLU A 136 7.31 11.56 -9.50
C GLU A 136 8.58 10.78 -9.19
N LEU A 137 9.70 11.08 -9.88
CA LEU A 137 10.99 10.46 -9.61
C LEU A 137 11.75 11.23 -8.52
N VAL A 138 12.20 10.51 -7.50
CA VAL A 138 13.06 11.05 -6.44
C VAL A 138 14.44 10.40 -6.54
N VAL A 139 15.45 11.17 -6.90
CA VAL A 139 16.81 10.64 -7.10
C VAL A 139 17.54 10.50 -5.76
N ASN A 140 18.02 9.30 -5.46
CA ASN A 140 18.95 9.06 -4.36
C ASN A 140 20.39 8.86 -4.90
N PRO A 141 21.26 9.87 -4.85
CA PRO A 141 22.64 9.75 -5.35
C PRO A 141 23.51 8.83 -4.47
N GLU A 142 23.09 8.55 -3.24
CA GLU A 142 23.83 7.72 -2.29
C GLU A 142 23.37 6.24 -2.28
N TYR A 143 22.67 5.81 -3.34
CA TYR A 143 22.11 4.47 -3.46
C TYR A 143 23.13 3.33 -3.29
N ALA A 144 24.38 3.55 -3.67
CA ALA A 144 25.45 2.55 -3.60
C ALA A 144 26.01 2.35 -2.18
N SER A 145 25.91 3.37 -1.32
CA SER A 145 26.52 3.39 0.02
C SER A 145 25.52 3.28 1.16
N LYS A 146 24.23 3.56 0.90
CA LYS A 146 23.19 3.62 1.92
C LYS A 146 21.99 2.76 1.54
N ASN A 147 21.28 2.29 2.57
CA ASN A 147 20.14 1.37 2.44
C ASN A 147 18.81 2.09 2.08
N ASN A 148 17.74 1.30 1.95
CA ASN A 148 16.38 1.76 1.66
C ASN A 148 15.85 2.80 2.66
N LEU A 149 16.27 2.75 3.92
CA LEU A 149 15.85 3.72 4.94
C LEU A 149 16.36 5.13 4.62
N HIS A 150 17.58 5.25 4.10
CA HIS A 150 18.12 6.53 3.66
C HIS A 150 17.39 7.05 2.41
N SER A 151 17.05 6.15 1.49
CA SER A 151 16.22 6.48 0.31
C SER A 151 14.85 7.02 0.74
N LEU A 152 14.23 6.41 1.74
CA LEU A 152 12.96 6.86 2.29
C LEU A 152 13.06 8.26 2.92
N LYS A 153 14.13 8.57 3.65
CA LYS A 153 14.33 9.88 4.27
C LYS A 153 14.26 11.05 3.27
N ARG A 154 14.58 10.81 2.00
CA ARG A 154 14.50 11.81 0.93
C ARG A 154 13.06 12.17 0.53
N THR A 155 12.11 11.33 0.86
CA THR A 155 10.68 11.54 0.55
C THR A 155 9.86 12.03 1.74
N THR A 156 10.44 12.04 2.97
CA THR A 156 9.68 12.36 4.20
C THR A 156 9.10 13.77 4.23
N ASP A 157 9.73 14.73 3.56
CA ASP A 157 9.27 16.12 3.54
C ASP A 157 7.95 16.30 2.74
N HIS A 158 7.58 15.29 1.93
CA HIS A 158 6.41 15.30 1.06
C HIS A 158 5.31 14.32 1.49
N LEU A 159 5.55 13.50 2.53
CA LEU A 159 4.67 12.39 2.87
C LEU A 159 4.01 12.58 4.24
N THR A 160 2.67 12.57 4.24
CA THR A 160 1.89 12.54 5.48
C THR A 160 1.35 11.16 5.78
N ASN A 161 0.74 10.48 4.80
CA ASN A 161 0.18 9.14 4.92
C ASN A 161 0.38 8.42 3.59
N ALA A 162 1.29 7.46 3.53
CA ALA A 162 1.68 6.80 2.29
C ALA A 162 2.01 5.32 2.49
N TYR A 163 1.74 4.52 1.47
CA TYR A 163 2.29 3.17 1.37
C TYR A 163 3.77 3.25 1.02
N ILE A 164 4.59 2.46 1.70
CA ILE A 164 6.02 2.31 1.39
C ILE A 164 6.22 0.91 0.85
N VAL A 165 6.56 0.81 -0.42
CA VAL A 165 6.71 -0.46 -1.12
C VAL A 165 8.17 -0.65 -1.57
N PRO A 166 8.97 -1.44 -0.86
CA PRO A 166 10.29 -1.83 -1.35
C PRO A 166 10.12 -2.78 -2.54
N LEU A 167 10.71 -2.47 -3.66
CA LEU A 167 10.63 -3.31 -4.87
C LEU A 167 11.21 -4.73 -4.67
N SER A 168 11.99 -4.94 -3.62
CA SER A 168 12.48 -6.26 -3.21
C SER A 168 11.41 -7.19 -2.66
N LEU A 169 10.28 -6.67 -2.19
CA LEU A 169 9.18 -7.42 -1.57
C LEU A 169 8.09 -7.84 -2.58
N ILE A 170 8.25 -7.57 -3.87
CA ILE A 170 7.30 -8.03 -4.91
C ILE A 170 7.40 -9.55 -5.17
N HIS A 171 7.89 -10.32 -4.24
CA HIS A 171 7.58 -11.73 -4.08
C HIS A 171 6.35 -11.91 -3.18
N ILE A 172 5.31 -11.11 -3.37
CA ILE A 172 4.03 -11.38 -2.75
C ILE A 172 3.52 -12.65 -3.43
N SER A 173 3.57 -13.73 -2.66
CA SER A 173 2.86 -14.95 -2.95
C SER A 173 1.45 -14.61 -3.41
N GLU A 174 1.02 -15.17 -4.55
CA GLU A 174 -0.39 -15.18 -4.89
C GLU A 174 -1.17 -15.62 -3.63
N PRO A 175 -2.32 -14.98 -3.32
CA PRO A 175 -3.16 -15.49 -2.25
C PRO A 175 -3.39 -16.96 -2.54
N THR A 176 -2.96 -17.82 -1.62
CA THR A 176 -3.18 -19.26 -1.72
C THR A 176 -4.67 -19.46 -1.89
N ARG A 177 -5.11 -19.83 -3.09
CA ARG A 177 -6.47 -20.33 -3.29
C ARG A 177 -6.67 -21.44 -2.27
N PRO A 178 -7.73 -21.41 -1.46
CA PRO A 178 -8.07 -22.55 -0.66
C PRO A 178 -8.26 -23.74 -1.62
N ALA A 179 -7.61 -24.85 -1.33
CA ALA A 179 -7.77 -26.07 -2.09
C ALA A 179 -9.26 -26.46 -2.08
N ALA A 180 -9.78 -26.69 -3.26
CA ALA A 180 -11.13 -27.16 -3.43
C ALA A 180 -11.32 -28.54 -2.81
#